data_4d411bc070895e1ccb226c6071f0491f
#
_entry.id   4d411bc070895e1ccb226c6071f0491f
#
_cell.length_a   1.000
_cell.length_b   1.000
_cell.length_c   1.000
_cell.angle_alpha   90.00
_cell.angle_beta   90.00
_cell.angle_gamma   90.00
#
_symmetry.space_group_name_H-M   'P 1'
#
loop_
_entity.id
_entity.type
_entity.pdbx_description
1 polymer ?
#
loop_
_entity_poly.entity_id
_entity_poly.type
_entity_poly.pdbx_seq_one_letter_code
_entity_poly.pdbx_strand_id
1 'polypeptide(L)'
;MMNKAEILELIGKSAREIVPGLERHVFTESDQLSELGANSLDRAEITMMVQESLALSIPRIELSGARNVGDLAELFLSKLKQA
;
A
#
# COMPACT_ATOMS: atom_id res chain seq x y z
N MET A 1 2.77 -6.55 17.02
CA MET A 1 3.26 -6.53 15.63
C MET A 1 2.08 -6.53 14.68
N MET A 2 2.16 -5.76 13.62
CA MET A 2 1.09 -5.69 12.64
C MET A 2 0.98 -6.99 11.83
N ASN A 3 -0.23 -7.36 11.49
CA ASN A 3 -0.49 -8.48 10.59
C ASN A 3 -0.84 -7.94 9.19
N LYS A 4 -1.00 -8.85 8.23
CA LYS A 4 -1.29 -8.47 6.85
C LYS A 4 -2.58 -7.68 6.70
N ALA A 5 -3.61 -8.05 7.46
CA ALA A 5 -4.91 -7.36 7.40
C ALA A 5 -4.78 -5.91 7.86
N GLU A 6 -4.01 -5.65 8.89
CA GLU A 6 -3.77 -4.31 9.38
C GLU A 6 -2.97 -3.47 8.38
N ILE A 7 -2.01 -4.09 7.71
CA ILE A 7 -1.23 -3.40 6.67
C ILE A 7 -2.12 -3.09 5.47
N LEU A 8 -3.00 -4.02 5.10
CA LEU A 8 -3.97 -3.81 4.03
C LEU A 8 -4.86 -2.59 4.34
N GLU A 9 -5.33 -2.49 5.58
CA GLU A 9 -6.13 -1.35 6.02
C GLU A 9 -5.34 -0.05 5.96
N LEU A 10 -4.07 -0.09 6.32
CA LEU A 10 -3.21 1.09 6.27
C LEU A 10 -3.01 1.56 4.82
N ILE A 11 -2.82 0.63 3.89
CA ILE A 11 -2.73 0.94 2.47
C ILE A 11 -4.04 1.57 2.00
N GLY A 12 -5.18 0.98 2.39
CA GLY A 12 -6.49 1.50 2.03
C GLY A 12 -6.73 2.90 2.57
N LYS A 13 -6.36 3.14 3.82
CA LYS A 13 -6.50 4.46 4.42
C LYS A 13 -5.68 5.50 3.66
N SER A 14 -4.45 5.17 3.32
CA SER A 14 -3.57 6.06 2.57
C SER A 14 -4.14 6.33 1.17
N ALA A 15 -4.64 5.29 0.51
CA ALA A 15 -5.25 5.44 -0.81
C ALA A 15 -6.48 6.33 -0.78
N ARG A 16 -7.31 6.21 0.26
CA ARG A 16 -8.50 7.05 0.40
C ARG A 16 -8.15 8.53 0.57
N GLU A 17 -7.03 8.82 1.20
CA GLU A 17 -6.58 10.20 1.37
C GLU A 17 -6.05 10.81 0.08
N ILE A 18 -5.43 10.00 -0.77
CA ILE A 18 -4.75 10.48 -1.98
C ILE A 18 -5.68 10.47 -3.19
N VAL A 19 -6.53 9.44 -3.34
CA VAL A 19 -7.34 9.24 -4.54
C VAL A 19 -8.80 9.59 -4.26
N PRO A 20 -9.35 10.62 -4.94
CA PRO A 20 -10.76 10.97 -4.78
C PRO A 20 -11.67 9.81 -5.21
N GLY A 21 -12.78 9.65 -4.49
CA GLY A 21 -13.78 8.65 -4.85
C GLY A 21 -13.63 7.31 -4.16
N LEU A 22 -12.57 7.12 -3.38
CA LEU A 22 -12.34 5.84 -2.70
C LEU A 22 -12.80 5.84 -1.24
N GLU A 23 -13.53 6.85 -0.81
CA GLU A 23 -13.91 7.02 0.61
C GLU A 23 -14.69 5.83 1.16
N ARG A 24 -15.48 5.17 0.31
CA ARG A 24 -16.31 4.02 0.72
C ARG A 24 -15.81 2.69 0.17
N HIS A 25 -14.69 2.71 -0.54
CA HIS A 25 -14.16 1.48 -1.12
C HIS A 25 -13.60 0.57 -0.02
N VAL A 26 -13.99 -0.70 -0.06
CA VAL A 26 -13.45 -1.73 0.83
C VAL A 26 -12.33 -2.44 0.07
N PHE A 27 -11.10 -2.26 0.54
CA PHE A 27 -9.93 -2.80 -0.14
C PHE A 27 -9.80 -4.30 0.09
N THR A 28 -9.46 -5.01 -0.98
CA THR A 28 -9.18 -6.44 -0.95
C THR A 28 -7.79 -6.69 -1.51
N GLU A 29 -7.26 -7.90 -1.29
CA GLU A 29 -5.92 -8.23 -1.76
C GLU A 29 -5.77 -8.18 -3.27
N SER A 30 -6.86 -8.44 -4.00
CA SER A 30 -6.83 -8.45 -5.47
C SER A 30 -6.95 -7.07 -6.10
N ASP A 31 -7.25 -6.04 -5.30
CA ASP A 31 -7.37 -4.68 -5.83
C ASP A 31 -6.04 -4.20 -6.42
N GLN A 32 -6.14 -3.50 -7.54
CA GLN A 32 -5.01 -2.83 -8.16
C GLN A 32 -5.23 -1.33 -8.06
N LEU A 33 -4.31 -0.62 -7.44
CA LEU A 33 -4.45 0.83 -7.23
C LEU A 33 -4.61 1.58 -8.54
N SER A 34 -3.94 1.14 -9.60
CA SER A 34 -4.09 1.76 -10.93
C SER A 34 -5.52 1.68 -11.46
N GLU A 35 -6.19 0.56 -11.22
CA GLU A 35 -7.59 0.37 -11.64
C GLU A 35 -8.56 1.18 -10.81
N LEU A 36 -8.16 1.56 -9.61
CA LEU A 36 -8.97 2.38 -8.71
C LEU A 36 -8.78 3.88 -8.96
N GLY A 37 -8.02 4.25 -9.96
CA GLY A 37 -7.83 5.64 -10.33
C GLY A 37 -6.55 6.29 -9.85
N ALA A 38 -5.67 5.53 -9.21
CA ALA A 38 -4.38 6.04 -8.76
C ALA A 38 -3.38 6.04 -9.92
N ASN A 39 -2.89 7.21 -10.31
CA ASN A 39 -1.82 7.30 -11.30
C ASN A 39 -0.48 6.95 -10.64
N SER A 40 0.62 7.01 -11.40
CA SER A 40 1.93 6.61 -10.89
C SER A 40 2.40 7.49 -9.72
N LEU A 41 2.10 8.78 -9.77
CA LEU A 41 2.45 9.71 -8.69
C LEU A 41 1.64 9.39 -7.43
N ASP A 42 0.33 9.15 -7.60
CA ASP A 42 -0.55 8.78 -6.49
C ASP A 42 -0.05 7.51 -5.81
N ARG A 43 0.33 6.50 -6.60
CA ARG A 43 0.82 5.24 -6.06
C ARG A 43 2.13 5.43 -5.30
N ALA A 44 3.01 6.27 -5.80
CA ALA A 44 4.26 6.59 -5.10
C ALA A 44 3.96 7.25 -3.75
N GLU A 45 3.03 8.20 -3.72
CA GLU A 45 2.64 8.86 -2.46
C GLU A 45 2.02 7.89 -1.47
N ILE A 46 1.15 7.00 -1.93
CA ILE A 46 0.53 6.00 -1.07
C ILE A 46 1.58 5.11 -0.42
N THR A 47 2.53 4.60 -1.21
CA THR A 47 3.59 3.75 -0.65
C THR A 47 4.48 4.52 0.32
N MET A 48 4.77 5.79 0.05
CA MET A 48 5.55 6.61 0.95
C MET A 48 4.84 6.82 2.29
N MET A 49 3.54 7.08 2.26
CA MET A 49 2.76 7.26 3.48
C MET A 49 2.79 6.00 4.34
N VAL A 50 2.64 4.84 3.71
CA VAL A 50 2.68 3.57 4.42
C VAL A 50 4.07 3.32 5.00
N GLN A 51 5.12 3.57 4.22
CA GLN A 51 6.49 3.42 4.69
C GLN A 51 6.78 4.30 5.90
N GLU A 52 6.33 5.56 5.86
CA GLU A 52 6.50 6.48 6.98
C GLU A 52 5.78 5.96 8.23
N SER A 53 4.56 5.47 8.08
CA SER A 53 3.77 4.93 9.20
C SER A 53 4.43 3.70 9.82
N LEU A 54 5.13 2.91 9.01
CA LEU A 54 5.78 1.68 9.46
C LEU A 54 7.27 1.87 9.78
N ALA A 55 7.77 3.09 9.62
CA ALA A 55 9.19 3.42 9.78
C ALA A 55 10.08 2.54 8.88
N LEU A 56 9.66 2.34 7.65
CA LEU A 56 10.38 1.55 6.65
C LEU A 56 10.91 2.42 5.53
N SER A 57 11.98 1.94 4.91
CA SER A 57 12.53 2.54 3.70
C SER A 57 12.81 1.41 2.71
N ILE A 58 11.94 1.27 1.70
CA ILE A 58 12.01 0.17 0.74
C ILE A 58 12.42 0.72 -0.63
N PRO A 59 13.43 0.12 -1.27
CA PRO A 59 13.82 0.56 -2.62
C PRO A 59 12.65 0.50 -3.59
N ARG A 60 12.57 1.50 -4.46
CA ARG A 60 11.50 1.62 -5.45
C ARG A 60 11.38 0.37 -6.32
N ILE A 61 12.51 -0.25 -6.67
CA ILE A 61 12.49 -1.43 -7.54
C ILE A 61 11.76 -2.61 -6.88
N GLU A 62 11.85 -2.74 -5.56
CA GLU A 62 11.11 -3.78 -4.86
C GLU A 62 9.61 -3.47 -4.83
N LEU A 63 9.26 -2.20 -4.64
CA LEU A 63 7.85 -1.78 -4.63
C LEU A 63 7.19 -2.00 -5.98
N SER A 64 7.92 -1.81 -7.07
CA SER A 64 7.37 -1.97 -8.42
C SER A 64 7.02 -3.42 -8.75
N GLY A 65 7.52 -4.38 -7.98
CA GLY A 65 7.19 -5.79 -8.17
C GLY A 65 5.81 -6.18 -7.66
N ALA A 66 5.20 -5.36 -6.84
CA ALA A 66 3.86 -5.63 -6.30
C ALA A 66 2.81 -5.34 -7.37
N ARG A 67 1.96 -6.33 -7.67
CA ARG A 67 0.95 -6.22 -8.72
C ARG A 67 -0.40 -5.77 -8.19
N ASN A 68 -0.67 -6.00 -6.92
CA ASN A 68 -1.94 -5.67 -6.29
C ASN A 68 -1.69 -5.28 -4.84
N VAL A 69 -2.77 -4.90 -4.16
CA VAL A 69 -2.68 -4.46 -2.76
C VAL A 69 -2.21 -5.60 -1.87
N GLY A 70 -2.61 -6.84 -2.16
CA GLY A 70 -2.17 -8.00 -1.41
C GLY A 70 -0.66 -8.21 -1.49
N ASP A 71 -0.09 -8.10 -2.70
CA ASP A 71 1.36 -8.21 -2.89
C ASP A 71 2.09 -7.09 -2.16
N LEU A 72 1.54 -5.89 -2.19
CA LEU A 72 2.13 -4.75 -1.52
C LEU A 72 2.12 -4.94 0.00
N ALA A 73 0.98 -5.40 0.54
CA ALA A 73 0.87 -5.68 1.97
C ALA A 73 1.86 -6.78 2.39
N GLU A 74 2.02 -7.80 1.57
CA GLU A 74 2.98 -8.89 1.83
C GLU A 74 4.42 -8.37 1.87
N LEU A 75 4.75 -7.48 0.94
CA LEU A 75 6.07 -6.87 0.90
C LEU A 75 6.34 -6.06 2.18
N PHE A 76 5.40 -5.23 2.59
CA PHE A 76 5.56 -4.44 3.80
C PHE A 76 5.69 -5.34 5.03
N LEU A 77 4.87 -6.39 5.12
CA LEU A 77 4.93 -7.34 6.24
C LEU A 77 6.28 -8.03 6.28
N SER A 78 6.78 -8.46 5.13
CA SER A 78 8.10 -9.10 5.00
C SER A 78 9.21 -8.17 5.52
N LYS A 79 9.17 -6.89 5.15
CA LYS A 79 10.17 -5.93 5.58
C LYS A 79 10.09 -5.65 7.08
N LEU A 80 8.89 -5.63 7.64
CA LEU A 80 8.72 -5.47 9.10
C LEU A 80 9.36 -6.63 9.87
N LYS A 81 9.27 -7.84 9.34
CA LYS A 81 9.87 -9.01 9.97
C LYS A 81 11.39 -9.01 9.90
N GLN A 82 11.96 -8.27 8.95
CA GLN A 82 13.40 -8.14 8.77
C GLN A 82 14.01 -7.03 9.62
N ALA A 83 13.19 -6.14 10.10
CA ALA A 83 13.64 -4.97 10.87
C ALA A 83 14.08 -5.32 12.29
#